data_2360f6d8bc1c54f999bb0002dc1f6236
#
_entry.id   2360f6d8bc1c54f999bb0002dc1f6236
#
_cell.length_a   1.000
_cell.length_b   1.000
_cell.length_c   1.000
_cell.angle_alpha   90.00
_cell.angle_beta   90.00
_cell.angle_gamma   90.00
#
_symmetry.space_group_name_H-M   'P 1'
#
loop_
_entity.id
_entity.type
_entity.pdbx_description
1 polymer ?
#
loop_
_entity_poly.entity_id
_entity_poly.type
_entity_poly.pdbx_seq_one_letter_code
_entity_poly.pdbx_strand_id
1 'polypeptide(L)'
;LSKEYIDSQQHPVRILQEPRKPTLERMEKQGFVVADCLYAFACNPCSFACPQGAITKSSTSCVPIIDYDKCIGCMECVHQCPGLAIFGYNLKKNWIFLPVEYEIGEGIDVFLVNNQGKKLGKGVIEKVLKKSNKTNVVRVRALDIEGEALTSVTGFLTPQQYANTIQIKEYEEYEAPTYVCHCDDVQIDA
;
A
#
# COMPACT_ATOMS: atom_id res chain seq x y z
N LEU A 1 -36.01 -13.77 3.64
CA LEU A 1 -35.24 -12.72 4.30
C LEU A 1 -35.62 -11.39 3.68
N SER A 2 -36.09 -10.43 4.51
CA SER A 2 -36.53 -9.13 4.01
C SER A 2 -35.34 -8.32 3.48
N LYS A 3 -35.58 -7.50 2.48
CA LYS A 3 -34.58 -6.60 1.91
C LYS A 3 -33.90 -5.71 2.98
N GLU A 4 -34.65 -5.38 4.05
CA GLU A 4 -34.15 -4.64 5.21
C GLU A 4 -33.15 -5.42 6.06
N TYR A 5 -33.25 -6.76 6.15
CA TYR A 5 -32.29 -7.59 6.87
C TYR A 5 -30.95 -7.70 6.14
N ILE A 6 -30.99 -7.71 4.80
CA ILE A 6 -29.77 -7.72 3.96
C ILE A 6 -29.06 -6.37 4.07
N ASP A 7 -29.80 -5.24 4.07
CA ASP A 7 -29.21 -3.91 4.22
C ASP A 7 -28.59 -3.65 5.60
N SER A 8 -29.11 -4.28 6.66
CA SER A 8 -28.55 -4.14 8.00
C SER A 8 -27.26 -4.96 8.23
N GLN A 9 -27.02 -5.98 7.42
CA GLN A 9 -25.82 -6.81 7.43
C GLN A 9 -24.76 -6.39 6.38
N GLN A 10 -25.07 -5.46 5.52
CA GLN A 10 -24.04 -4.80 4.76
C GLN A 10 -23.16 -4.06 5.78
N HIS A 11 -22.09 -4.74 6.22
CA HIS A 11 -20.95 -4.00 6.76
C HIS A 11 -20.72 -2.88 5.76
N PRO A 12 -20.81 -1.61 6.17
CA PRO A 12 -20.48 -0.56 5.26
C PRO A 12 -19.06 -0.85 4.83
N VAL A 13 -18.88 -1.35 3.62
CA VAL A 13 -17.61 -1.19 2.92
C VAL A 13 -17.50 0.32 2.86
N ARG A 14 -16.95 0.90 3.93
CA ARG A 14 -16.55 2.29 3.93
C ARG A 14 -15.58 2.34 2.78
N ILE A 15 -16.06 2.88 1.66
CA ILE A 15 -15.18 3.40 0.62
C ILE A 15 -14.25 4.30 1.40
N LEU A 16 -13.06 3.81 1.63
CA LEU A 16 -12.11 4.48 2.50
C LEU A 16 -11.84 5.82 1.88
N GLN A 17 -12.01 6.84 2.68
CA GLN A 17 -11.53 8.16 2.32
C GLN A 17 -10.11 7.99 1.80
N GLU A 18 -9.77 8.75 0.76
CA GLU A 18 -8.40 8.77 0.24
C GLU A 18 -7.38 8.78 1.38
N PRO A 19 -6.24 8.07 1.24
CA PRO A 19 -5.25 8.00 2.30
C PRO A 19 -4.91 9.41 2.77
N ARG A 20 -5.05 9.66 4.07
CA ARG A 20 -4.72 10.97 4.64
C ARG A 20 -3.25 11.22 4.41
N LYS A 21 -2.94 12.31 3.72
CA LYS A 21 -1.58 12.77 3.45
C LYS A 21 -1.27 13.98 4.33
N PRO A 22 0.01 14.25 4.66
CA PRO A 22 0.39 15.51 5.29
C PRO A 22 0.21 16.68 4.33
N THR A 23 0.28 17.90 4.85
CA THR A 23 0.33 19.11 4.00
C THR A 23 1.60 19.10 3.14
N LEU A 24 1.57 19.76 1.98
CA LEU A 24 2.71 19.84 1.07
C LEU A 24 3.97 20.38 1.79
N GLU A 25 3.81 21.44 2.59
CA GLU A 25 4.89 22.00 3.40
C GLU A 25 5.55 20.95 4.31
N ARG A 26 4.73 20.08 4.92
CA ARG A 26 5.24 19.00 5.77
C ARG A 26 5.91 17.89 4.97
N MET A 27 5.39 17.54 3.78
CA MET A 27 6.00 16.57 2.86
C MET A 27 7.39 17.01 2.41
N GLU A 28 7.56 18.29 2.17
CA GLU A 28 8.84 18.89 1.76
C GLU A 28 9.86 18.99 2.90
N LYS A 29 9.45 19.02 4.16
CA LYS A 29 10.37 19.14 5.30
C LYS A 29 11.20 17.88 5.50
N GLN A 30 10.55 16.72 5.54
CA GLN A 30 11.20 15.43 5.83
C GLN A 30 10.40 14.25 5.28
N GLY A 31 10.99 13.05 5.35
CA GLY A 31 10.28 11.82 4.99
C GLY A 31 9.02 11.60 5.83
N PHE A 32 8.07 10.89 5.26
CA PHE A 32 6.80 10.55 5.88
C PHE A 32 6.29 9.22 5.33
N VAL A 33 5.24 8.68 5.94
CA VAL A 33 4.57 7.48 5.45
C VAL A 33 3.09 7.76 5.18
N VAL A 34 2.51 6.99 4.29
CA VAL A 34 1.08 6.98 3.99
C VAL A 34 0.57 5.57 4.19
N ALA A 35 -0.56 5.43 4.89
CA ALA A 35 -1.24 4.16 5.05
C ALA A 35 -2.39 4.06 4.06
N ASP A 36 -2.26 3.17 3.08
CA ASP A 36 -3.28 2.84 2.08
C ASP A 36 -4.02 1.56 2.48
N CYS A 37 -4.59 1.57 3.69
CA CYS A 37 -5.39 0.45 4.19
C CYS A 37 -6.77 0.49 3.55
N LEU A 38 -7.03 -0.38 2.57
CA LEU A 38 -8.29 -0.44 1.85
C LEU A 38 -9.47 -0.93 2.73
N TYR A 39 -9.18 -1.69 3.77
CA TYR A 39 -10.19 -2.26 4.65
C TYR A 39 -9.81 -2.09 6.12
N ALA A 40 -10.82 -2.00 6.96
CA ALA A 40 -10.69 -1.90 8.41
C ALA A 40 -10.46 -3.31 9.02
N PHE A 41 -9.30 -3.90 8.79
CA PHE A 41 -8.94 -5.18 9.39
C PHE A 41 -8.60 -5.05 10.87
N ALA A 42 -8.88 -6.12 11.62
CA ALA A 42 -8.50 -6.25 13.01
C ALA A 42 -6.99 -6.52 13.16
N CYS A 43 -6.16 -5.54 12.81
CA CYS A 43 -4.69 -5.60 12.94
C CYS A 43 -4.14 -4.32 13.57
N ASN A 44 -2.96 -4.39 14.20
CA ASN A 44 -2.35 -3.25 14.86
C ASN A 44 -0.79 -3.18 14.82
N PRO A 45 -0.07 -3.95 14.00
CA PRO A 45 1.39 -3.94 14.03
C PRO A 45 2.01 -2.58 13.76
N CYS A 46 1.42 -1.77 12.87
CA CYS A 46 1.95 -0.45 12.50
C CYS A 46 1.99 0.55 13.66
N SER A 47 1.00 0.52 14.57
CA SER A 47 1.00 1.42 15.73
C SER A 47 2.02 0.98 16.78
N PHE A 48 2.19 -0.31 17.00
CA PHE A 48 3.22 -0.84 17.90
C PHE A 48 4.64 -0.63 17.37
N ALA A 49 4.82 -0.69 16.06
CA ALA A 49 6.12 -0.49 15.42
C ALA A 49 6.59 0.97 15.42
N CYS A 50 5.69 1.92 15.67
CA CYS A 50 6.05 3.33 15.58
C CYS A 50 6.79 3.81 16.83
N PRO A 51 8.11 4.10 16.76
CA PRO A 51 8.92 4.50 17.94
C PRO A 51 8.50 5.88 18.48
N GLN A 52 7.82 6.69 17.68
CA GLN A 52 7.34 8.02 18.05
C GLN A 52 5.86 8.03 18.48
N GLY A 53 5.18 6.88 18.48
CA GLY A 53 3.74 6.83 18.74
C GLY A 53 2.92 7.68 17.78
N ALA A 54 3.42 7.90 16.56
CA ALA A 54 2.76 8.72 15.55
C ALA A 54 1.55 8.01 14.90
N ILE A 55 1.43 6.70 15.06
CA ILE A 55 0.35 5.92 14.44
C ILE A 55 -0.61 5.45 15.53
N THR A 56 -1.86 5.87 15.42
CA THR A 56 -2.93 5.51 16.35
C THR A 56 -4.10 4.86 15.64
N LYS A 57 -4.84 4.01 16.35
CA LYS A 57 -6.10 3.42 15.90
C LYS A 57 -7.13 3.55 17.02
N SER A 58 -8.32 4.02 16.73
CA SER A 58 -9.40 4.12 17.72
C SER A 58 -9.92 2.75 18.18
N SER A 59 -9.81 1.75 17.31
CA SER A 59 -9.98 0.31 17.61
C SER A 59 -9.13 -0.51 16.68
N THR A 60 -8.95 -1.80 16.97
CA THR A 60 -8.22 -2.73 16.09
C THR A 60 -8.81 -2.79 14.68
N SER A 61 -10.12 -2.62 14.55
CA SER A 61 -10.85 -2.65 13.28
C SER A 61 -10.95 -1.31 12.57
N CYS A 62 -10.21 -0.28 12.99
CA CYS A 62 -10.18 1.02 12.33
C CYS A 62 -8.94 1.20 11.46
N VAL A 63 -9.04 2.05 10.45
CA VAL A 63 -7.88 2.50 9.66
C VAL A 63 -6.93 3.30 10.56
N PRO A 64 -5.61 3.14 10.44
CA PRO A 64 -4.66 3.90 11.22
C PRO A 64 -4.71 5.39 10.89
N ILE A 65 -4.56 6.22 11.92
CA ILE A 65 -4.41 7.68 11.80
C ILE A 65 -2.95 8.00 12.08
N ILE A 66 -2.33 8.77 11.20
CA ILE A 66 -0.94 9.18 11.33
C ILE A 66 -0.88 10.64 11.76
N ASP A 67 -0.24 10.87 12.90
CA ASP A 67 0.13 12.20 13.38
C ASP A 67 1.44 12.60 12.69
N TYR A 68 1.33 13.48 11.70
CA TYR A 68 2.48 13.87 10.88
C TYR A 68 3.46 14.82 11.59
N ASP A 69 3.07 15.42 12.69
CA ASP A 69 3.98 16.22 13.52
C ASP A 69 4.94 15.33 14.31
N LYS A 70 4.49 14.13 14.70
CA LYS A 70 5.32 13.11 15.36
C LYS A 70 6.05 12.18 14.40
N CYS A 71 5.54 12.00 13.17
CA CYS A 71 6.13 11.08 12.21
C CYS A 71 7.49 11.59 11.74
N ILE A 72 8.56 10.84 12.00
CA ILE A 72 9.94 11.17 11.59
C ILE A 72 10.37 10.50 10.28
N GLY A 73 9.48 9.73 9.65
CA GLY A 73 9.80 9.03 8.41
C GLY A 73 10.88 7.94 8.55
N CYS A 74 10.89 7.22 9.67
CA CYS A 74 11.87 6.15 9.92
C CYS A 74 11.59 4.84 9.15
N MET A 75 10.41 4.70 8.55
CA MET A 75 9.96 3.55 7.74
C MET A 75 9.77 2.23 8.52
N GLU A 76 9.83 2.23 9.86
CA GLU A 76 9.65 1.00 10.66
C GLU A 76 8.24 0.39 10.49
N CYS A 77 7.20 1.21 10.35
CA CYS A 77 5.85 0.73 10.11
C CYS A 77 5.64 0.11 8.72
N VAL A 78 6.51 0.42 7.75
CA VAL A 78 6.40 -0.10 6.37
C VAL A 78 6.56 -1.62 6.35
N HIS A 79 7.64 -2.14 6.95
CA HIS A 79 7.90 -3.58 6.95
C HIS A 79 7.07 -4.36 7.99
N GLN A 80 6.46 -3.67 8.94
CA GLN A 80 5.62 -4.31 9.95
C GLN A 80 4.15 -4.46 9.53
N CYS A 81 3.77 -3.86 8.41
CA CYS A 81 2.42 -3.96 7.89
C CYS A 81 2.19 -5.32 7.19
N PRO A 82 1.37 -6.23 7.75
CA PRO A 82 1.14 -7.54 7.12
C PRO A 82 0.37 -7.47 5.80
N GLY A 83 -0.33 -6.35 5.57
CA GLY A 83 -1.04 -6.09 4.31
C GLY A 83 -0.21 -5.34 3.29
N LEU A 84 1.08 -5.05 3.56
CA LEU A 84 1.98 -4.28 2.68
C LEU A 84 1.38 -2.92 2.24
N ALA A 85 0.51 -2.34 3.08
CA ALA A 85 -0.30 -1.18 2.74
C ALA A 85 0.24 0.14 3.34
N ILE A 86 1.51 0.17 3.75
CA ILE A 86 2.17 1.39 4.22
C ILE A 86 3.37 1.67 3.34
N PHE A 87 3.39 2.88 2.78
CA PHE A 87 4.43 3.33 1.87
C PHE A 87 5.12 4.56 2.45
N GLY A 88 6.40 4.69 2.19
CA GLY A 88 7.19 5.82 2.66
C GLY A 88 7.66 6.70 1.52
N TYR A 89 7.81 8.00 1.81
CA TYR A 89 8.20 8.98 0.79
C TYR A 89 9.18 10.00 1.36
N ASN A 90 10.08 10.48 0.51
CA ASN A 90 10.92 11.63 0.77
C ASN A 90 11.00 12.48 -0.52
N LEU A 91 10.24 13.56 -0.57
CA LEU A 91 10.10 14.37 -1.79
C LEU A 91 11.42 15.06 -2.16
N LYS A 92 12.19 15.55 -1.18
CA LYS A 92 13.48 16.22 -1.44
C LYS A 92 14.51 15.35 -2.15
N LYS A 93 14.41 14.03 -1.93
CA LYS A 93 15.38 13.05 -2.45
C LYS A 93 14.79 12.21 -3.58
N ASN A 94 13.55 12.46 -3.95
CA ASN A 94 12.77 11.63 -4.88
C ASN A 94 12.78 10.14 -4.50
N TRP A 95 12.72 9.84 -3.20
CA TRP A 95 12.74 8.49 -2.68
C TRP A 95 11.34 8.00 -2.32
N ILE A 96 11.13 6.74 -2.69
CA ILE A 96 9.95 5.97 -2.33
C ILE A 96 10.43 4.73 -1.58
N PHE A 97 9.75 4.37 -0.50
CA PHE A 97 10.05 3.19 0.30
C PHE A 97 8.87 2.24 0.23
N LEU A 98 9.09 1.08 -0.37
CA LEU A 98 8.07 0.08 -0.65
C LEU A 98 8.38 -1.23 0.04
N PRO A 99 7.38 -1.91 0.65
CA PRO A 99 7.57 -3.23 1.24
C PRO A 99 7.64 -4.29 0.14
N VAL A 100 8.54 -5.28 0.32
CA VAL A 100 8.65 -6.45 -0.57
C VAL A 100 8.94 -7.71 0.24
N GLU A 101 8.40 -8.85 -0.20
CA GLU A 101 8.55 -10.16 0.45
C GLU A 101 9.34 -11.16 -0.40
N TYR A 102 9.93 -10.70 -1.47
CA TYR A 102 10.79 -11.48 -2.35
C TYR A 102 12.20 -10.88 -2.43
N GLU A 103 13.14 -11.69 -2.87
CA GLU A 103 14.50 -11.21 -3.07
C GLU A 103 14.60 -10.34 -4.32
N ILE A 104 15.20 -9.18 -4.16
CA ILE A 104 15.48 -8.26 -5.25
C ILE A 104 16.83 -7.60 -5.00
N GLY A 105 17.56 -7.30 -6.07
CA GLY A 105 18.87 -6.64 -6.01
C GLY A 105 18.78 -5.12 -6.05
N GLU A 106 19.89 -4.48 -5.71
CA GLU A 106 20.12 -3.04 -5.88
C GLU A 106 20.57 -2.73 -7.32
N GLY A 107 20.36 -1.50 -7.77
CA GLY A 107 20.74 -1.06 -9.13
C GLY A 107 19.79 -1.51 -10.23
N ILE A 108 18.64 -2.08 -9.91
CA ILE A 108 17.67 -2.56 -10.89
C ILE A 108 16.74 -1.41 -11.30
N ASP A 109 16.58 -1.20 -12.61
CA ASP A 109 15.57 -0.31 -13.18
C ASP A 109 14.18 -0.90 -12.99
N VAL A 110 13.21 -0.06 -12.63
CA VAL A 110 11.84 -0.46 -12.38
C VAL A 110 10.84 0.53 -12.97
N PHE A 111 9.65 0.04 -13.26
CA PHE A 111 8.49 0.88 -13.55
C PHE A 111 7.72 1.14 -12.27
N LEU A 112 7.47 2.39 -11.95
CA LEU A 112 6.67 2.82 -10.81
C LEU A 112 5.19 2.72 -11.17
N VAL A 113 4.40 2.13 -10.28
CA VAL A 113 2.97 1.89 -10.52
C VAL A 113 2.13 2.35 -9.32
N ASN A 114 0.86 2.66 -9.59
CA ASN A 114 -0.14 2.89 -8.54
C ASN A 114 -0.81 1.58 -8.09
N ASN A 115 -1.76 1.68 -7.15
CA ASN A 115 -2.54 0.56 -6.63
C ASN A 115 -3.44 -0.15 -7.67
N GLN A 116 -3.65 0.46 -8.84
CA GLN A 116 -4.35 -0.15 -9.98
C GLN A 116 -3.39 -0.81 -10.98
N GLY A 117 -2.08 -0.84 -10.70
CA GLY A 117 -1.06 -1.34 -11.61
C GLY A 117 -0.76 -0.41 -12.79
N LYS A 118 -1.34 0.81 -12.82
CA LYS A 118 -1.05 1.79 -13.87
C LYS A 118 0.35 2.32 -13.70
N LYS A 119 1.14 2.26 -14.78
CA LYS A 119 2.47 2.84 -14.82
C LYS A 119 2.39 4.36 -14.69
N LEU A 120 3.16 4.88 -13.74
CA LEU A 120 3.29 6.32 -13.47
C LEU A 120 4.63 6.86 -13.97
N GLY A 121 5.70 6.06 -13.90
CA GLY A 121 7.02 6.50 -14.30
C GLY A 121 8.07 5.40 -14.16
N LYS A 122 9.32 5.83 -14.11
CA LYS A 122 10.51 4.96 -13.97
C LYS A 122 11.23 5.26 -12.66
N GLY A 123 11.94 4.27 -12.14
CA GLY A 123 12.79 4.42 -10.99
C GLY A 123 13.94 3.42 -11.01
N VAL A 124 14.84 3.57 -10.06
CA VAL A 124 15.93 2.63 -9.82
C VAL A 124 15.94 2.23 -8.35
N ILE A 125 16.11 0.95 -8.08
CA ILE A 125 16.29 0.43 -6.71
C ILE A 125 17.68 0.83 -6.24
N GLU A 126 17.74 1.78 -5.29
CA GLU A 126 19.03 2.22 -4.74
C GLU A 126 19.49 1.38 -3.57
N LYS A 127 18.56 0.89 -2.76
CA LYS A 127 18.90 0.15 -1.56
C LYS A 127 17.78 -0.82 -1.14
N VAL A 128 18.19 -1.98 -0.66
CA VAL A 128 17.32 -2.98 -0.05
C VAL A 128 17.62 -3.04 1.44
N LEU A 129 16.70 -2.59 2.27
CA LEU A 129 16.77 -2.63 3.72
C LEU A 129 16.22 -3.97 4.21
N LYS A 130 17.09 -4.94 4.41
CA LYS A 130 16.72 -6.28 4.89
C LYS A 130 16.21 -6.20 6.34
N LYS A 131 15.10 -6.88 6.62
CA LYS A 131 14.44 -6.93 7.92
C LYS A 131 14.29 -8.38 8.39
N SER A 132 14.29 -8.58 9.71
CA SER A 132 14.23 -9.92 10.32
C SER A 132 12.90 -10.65 10.09
N ASN A 133 11.81 -9.92 9.87
CA ASN A 133 10.47 -10.47 9.57
C ASN A 133 10.26 -10.86 8.11
N LYS A 134 11.33 -10.87 7.29
CA LYS A 134 11.32 -11.19 5.84
C LYS A 134 10.59 -10.20 4.93
N THR A 135 9.89 -9.21 5.47
CA THR A 135 9.36 -8.08 4.68
C THR A 135 10.45 -7.01 4.59
N ASN A 136 11.16 -6.96 3.48
CA ASN A 136 12.19 -5.97 3.25
C ASN A 136 11.59 -4.63 2.85
N VAL A 137 12.32 -3.54 3.05
CA VAL A 137 11.95 -2.22 2.54
C VAL A 137 12.90 -1.83 1.42
N VAL A 138 12.35 -1.63 0.24
CA VAL A 138 13.11 -1.20 -0.93
C VAL A 138 13.04 0.32 -1.04
N ARG A 139 14.20 0.97 -1.10
CA ARG A 139 14.28 2.38 -1.43
C ARG A 139 14.47 2.54 -2.93
N VAL A 140 13.47 3.12 -3.58
CA VAL A 140 13.48 3.40 -5.01
C VAL A 140 13.65 4.90 -5.20
N ARG A 141 14.57 5.30 -6.08
CA ARG A 141 14.64 6.67 -6.57
C ARG A 141 13.79 6.80 -7.82
N ALA A 142 12.84 7.71 -7.80
CA ALA A 142 12.08 8.10 -8.99
C ALA A 142 12.96 8.95 -9.92
N LEU A 143 12.84 8.71 -11.23
CA LEU A 143 13.65 9.36 -12.26
C LEU A 143 12.88 10.42 -13.04
N ASP A 144 11.59 10.24 -13.21
CA ASP A 144 10.71 11.05 -14.07
C ASP A 144 9.41 11.49 -13.37
N ILE A 145 9.33 11.29 -12.05
CA ILE A 145 8.23 11.76 -11.20
C ILE A 145 8.83 12.52 -10.03
N GLU A 146 8.24 13.66 -9.69
CA GLU A 146 8.71 14.53 -8.61
C GLU A 146 7.55 15.08 -7.77
N GLY A 147 7.89 15.61 -6.59
CA GLY A 147 6.96 16.32 -5.73
C GLY A 147 5.83 15.42 -5.23
N GLU A 148 4.64 15.97 -5.09
CA GLU A 148 3.48 15.27 -4.54
C GLU A 148 3.07 14.05 -5.38
N ALA A 149 3.34 14.04 -6.68
CA ALA A 149 3.03 12.91 -7.56
C ALA A 149 3.70 11.60 -7.11
N LEU A 150 4.83 11.66 -6.40
CA LEU A 150 5.47 10.49 -5.78
C LEU A 150 4.51 9.72 -4.86
N THR A 151 3.59 10.41 -4.18
CA THR A 151 2.67 9.78 -3.22
C THR A 151 1.60 8.91 -3.89
N SER A 152 1.48 8.96 -5.20
CA SER A 152 0.61 8.08 -5.97
C SER A 152 1.27 6.74 -6.31
N VAL A 153 2.57 6.62 -6.10
CA VAL A 153 3.30 5.37 -6.33
C VAL A 153 3.14 4.46 -5.12
N THR A 154 2.56 3.29 -5.33
CA THR A 154 2.33 2.29 -4.28
C THR A 154 3.01 0.96 -4.56
N GLY A 155 3.69 0.84 -5.70
CA GLY A 155 4.40 -0.36 -6.09
C GLY A 155 5.38 -0.12 -7.24
N PHE A 156 6.08 -1.17 -7.59
CA PHE A 156 6.94 -1.18 -8.77
C PHE A 156 6.90 -2.55 -9.46
N LEU A 157 7.25 -2.55 -10.74
CA LEU A 157 7.42 -3.75 -11.54
C LEU A 157 8.81 -3.72 -12.19
N THR A 158 9.51 -4.83 -12.18
CA THR A 158 10.71 -5.00 -13.01
C THR A 158 10.32 -4.99 -14.49
N PRO A 159 11.23 -4.70 -15.42
CA PRO A 159 10.92 -4.73 -16.86
C PRO A 159 10.30 -6.05 -17.31
N GLN A 160 10.76 -7.17 -16.76
CA GLN A 160 10.22 -8.49 -17.08
C GLN A 160 8.80 -8.68 -16.53
N GLN A 161 8.53 -8.28 -15.29
CA GLN A 161 7.17 -8.32 -14.72
C GLN A 161 6.22 -7.43 -15.51
N TYR A 162 6.67 -6.23 -15.91
CA TYR A 162 5.87 -5.32 -16.70
C TYR A 162 5.52 -5.90 -18.08
N ALA A 163 6.50 -6.52 -18.77
CA ALA A 163 6.26 -7.19 -20.04
C ALA A 163 5.23 -8.33 -19.91
N ASN A 164 5.32 -9.14 -18.85
CA ASN A 164 4.36 -10.20 -18.58
C ASN A 164 2.95 -9.66 -18.31
N THR A 165 2.83 -8.51 -17.62
CA THR A 165 1.53 -7.87 -17.34
C THR A 165 0.85 -7.38 -18.61
N ILE A 166 1.61 -6.88 -19.59
CA ILE A 166 1.06 -6.46 -20.89
C ILE A 166 0.50 -7.68 -21.64
N GLN A 167 1.21 -8.82 -21.62
CA GLN A 167 0.73 -10.05 -22.27
C GLN A 167 -0.58 -10.57 -21.67
N ILE A 168 -0.79 -10.41 -20.36
CA ILE A 168 -2.05 -10.80 -19.70
C ILE A 168 -3.21 -9.91 -20.14
N LYS A 169 -2.99 -8.64 -20.42
CA LYS A 169 -4.05 -7.72 -20.87
C LYS A 169 -4.59 -8.04 -22.27
N GLU A 170 -3.83 -8.69 -23.11
CA GLU A 170 -4.32 -9.19 -24.42
C GLU A 170 -5.28 -10.38 -24.29
N TYR A 171 -5.35 -11.01 -23.09
CA TYR A 171 -6.29 -12.10 -22.77
C TYR A 171 -7.60 -11.62 -22.11
N GLU A 172 -7.76 -10.33 -21.81
CA GLU A 172 -8.88 -9.80 -21.03
C GLU A 172 -10.11 -9.38 -21.84
N GLU A 173 -10.37 -9.93 -23.02
CA GLU A 173 -11.75 -10.00 -23.55
C GLU A 173 -12.55 -11.21 -23.00
N TYR A 174 -12.10 -11.79 -21.87
CA TYR A 174 -12.89 -12.74 -21.15
C TYR A 174 -13.83 -11.96 -20.23
N GLU A 175 -15.13 -11.91 -20.57
CA GLU A 175 -16.15 -11.52 -19.61
C GLU A 175 -15.96 -12.38 -18.37
N ALA A 176 -15.35 -11.80 -17.34
CA ALA A 176 -15.20 -12.48 -16.08
C ALA A 176 -16.58 -12.90 -15.61
N PRO A 177 -16.89 -14.20 -15.47
CA PRO A 177 -18.12 -14.58 -14.84
C PRO A 177 -18.14 -13.89 -13.49
N THR A 178 -19.27 -13.25 -13.16
CA THR A 178 -19.50 -12.63 -11.86
C THR A 178 -19.50 -13.73 -10.82
N TYR A 179 -18.31 -14.22 -10.46
CA TYR A 179 -18.15 -15.08 -9.29
C TYR A 179 -18.25 -14.18 -8.08
N VAL A 180 -19.48 -14.00 -7.64
CA VAL A 180 -19.75 -13.68 -6.26
C VAL A 180 -19.13 -14.82 -5.45
N CYS A 181 -18.27 -14.49 -4.51
CA CYS A 181 -17.69 -15.47 -3.60
C CYS A 181 -18.86 -16.26 -2.97
N HIS A 182 -18.98 -17.54 -3.30
CA HIS A 182 -19.98 -18.46 -2.73
C HIS A 182 -19.58 -18.90 -1.31
N CYS A 183 -19.00 -18.01 -0.52
CA CYS A 183 -18.70 -18.29 0.88
C CYS A 183 -19.96 -18.53 1.73
N ASP A 184 -21.15 -18.19 1.20
CA ASP A 184 -22.42 -18.31 1.92
C ASP A 184 -23.25 -19.53 1.50
N ASP A 185 -22.78 -20.36 0.55
CA ASP A 185 -23.48 -21.57 0.10
C ASP A 185 -23.04 -22.85 0.84
N VAL A 186 -22.67 -22.74 2.11
CA VAL A 186 -22.59 -23.92 2.97
C VAL A 186 -24.02 -24.19 3.47
N GLN A 187 -24.80 -24.94 2.71
CA GLN A 187 -25.97 -25.64 3.23
C GLN A 187 -25.51 -26.63 4.27
N ILE A 188 -25.76 -26.31 5.52
CA ILE A 188 -25.69 -27.29 6.61
C ILE A 188 -27.01 -28.03 6.56
N ASP A 189 -27.03 -29.19 5.88
CA ASP A 189 -28.12 -30.13 6.02
C ASP A 189 -28.11 -30.68 7.44
N ALA A 190 -29.19 -30.40 8.16
CA ALA A 190 -29.45 -30.89 9.52
C ALA A 190 -30.05 -32.31 9.46
#